data_fafe901113d8b69a7c30f0c5e243497d
#
_entry.id   fafe901113d8b69a7c30f0c5e243497d
#
_cell.length_a   1.000
_cell.length_b   1.000
_cell.length_c   1.000
_cell.angle_alpha   90.00
_cell.angle_beta   90.00
_cell.angle_gamma   90.00
#
_symmetry.space_group_name_H-M   'P 1'
#
loop_
_entity.id
_entity.type
_entity.pdbx_description
1 polymer ?
#
loop_
_entity_poly.entity_id
_entity_poly.type
_entity_poly.pdbx_seq_one_letter_code
_entity_poly.pdbx_strand_id
1 'polypeptide(L)'
;MEIAIIGGGAAGFFLAVNLKTFAPQVEVTVFERQADVLKKVLVSGGGRCNLTNTFEGVTDLKQVYPRGHKLLKGLFKQFGHRDAYRWFEAHGVPLVAQDDHCVFPAAQDARAVAGCLKSLAAELGVTVKTSHRVETLTPCGGKYEITFQDVRQGRLLFDRVAITTGGSPRGESFAYLERLGHRIETPVPSLFTFNIASPALRGLMGTVVDPALVGIPGTKFRHSGAL
;
A
#
# COMPACT_ATOMS: atom_id res chain seq x y z
N MET A 1 -11.02 -23.54 3.03
CA MET A 1 -9.87 -22.87 3.66
C MET A 1 -10.27 -21.40 3.87
N GLU A 2 -10.09 -20.94 5.11
CA GLU A 2 -10.44 -19.56 5.52
C GLU A 2 -9.17 -18.73 5.65
N ILE A 3 -9.13 -17.58 4.99
CA ILE A 3 -7.97 -16.69 4.94
C ILE A 3 -8.34 -15.32 5.50
N ALA A 4 -7.60 -14.86 6.50
CA ALA A 4 -7.71 -13.49 6.98
C ALA A 4 -6.68 -12.59 6.31
N ILE A 5 -7.09 -11.39 5.92
CA ILE A 5 -6.21 -10.33 5.44
C ILE A 5 -6.32 -9.16 6.41
N ILE A 6 -5.22 -8.81 7.09
CA ILE A 6 -5.19 -7.72 8.07
C ILE A 6 -4.71 -6.45 7.37
N GLY A 7 -5.63 -5.52 7.13
CA GLY A 7 -5.40 -4.25 6.47
C GLY A 7 -6.16 -4.11 5.15
N GLY A 8 -7.17 -3.23 5.12
CA GLY A 8 -8.02 -2.93 3.97
C GLY A 8 -7.45 -1.85 3.04
N GLY A 9 -6.12 -1.82 2.86
CA GLY A 9 -5.42 -0.96 1.90
C GLY A 9 -5.29 -1.59 0.52
N ALA A 10 -4.49 -0.95 -0.36
CA ALA A 10 -4.24 -1.43 -1.73
C ALA A 10 -3.77 -2.88 -1.77
N ALA A 11 -2.76 -3.22 -0.97
CA ALA A 11 -2.19 -4.58 -0.94
C ALA A 11 -3.21 -5.62 -0.47
N GLY A 12 -4.03 -5.29 0.54
CA GLY A 12 -5.05 -6.20 1.06
C GLY A 12 -6.16 -6.48 0.05
N PHE A 13 -6.68 -5.45 -0.58
CA PHE A 13 -7.71 -5.62 -1.63
C PHE A 13 -7.18 -6.31 -2.86
N PHE A 14 -5.98 -5.93 -3.33
CA PHE A 14 -5.34 -6.59 -4.47
C PHE A 14 -5.13 -8.09 -4.21
N LEU A 15 -4.63 -8.44 -3.01
CA LEU A 15 -4.48 -9.83 -2.60
C LEU A 15 -5.82 -10.55 -2.54
N ALA A 16 -6.84 -9.96 -1.91
CA ALA A 16 -8.17 -10.57 -1.76
C ALA A 16 -8.80 -10.91 -3.10
N VAL A 17 -8.80 -9.95 -4.04
CA VAL A 17 -9.32 -10.12 -5.40
C VAL A 17 -8.59 -11.25 -6.13
N ASN A 18 -7.26 -11.23 -6.13
CA ASN A 18 -6.48 -12.24 -6.85
C ASN A 18 -6.60 -13.62 -6.20
N LEU A 19 -6.65 -13.72 -4.86
CA LEU A 19 -6.91 -15.00 -4.18
C LEU A 19 -8.24 -15.61 -4.63
N LYS A 20 -9.31 -14.83 -4.66
CA LYS A 20 -10.63 -15.30 -5.09
C LYS A 20 -10.68 -15.62 -6.58
N THR A 21 -9.90 -14.89 -7.40
CA THR A 21 -9.79 -15.20 -8.84
C THR A 21 -9.09 -16.53 -9.09
N PHE A 22 -7.97 -16.80 -8.41
CA PHE A 22 -7.19 -18.03 -8.62
C PHE A 22 -7.70 -19.24 -7.83
N ALA A 23 -8.39 -18.99 -6.71
CA ALA A 23 -8.94 -20.02 -5.83
C ALA A 23 -10.34 -19.65 -5.34
N PRO A 24 -11.38 -19.73 -6.19
CA PRO A 24 -12.73 -19.27 -5.86
C PRO A 24 -13.33 -19.95 -4.61
N GLN A 25 -12.86 -21.15 -4.28
CA GLN A 25 -13.33 -21.95 -3.15
C GLN A 25 -12.80 -21.49 -1.79
N VAL A 26 -11.83 -20.58 -1.75
CA VAL A 26 -11.34 -20.07 -0.46
C VAL A 26 -12.25 -18.97 0.08
N GLU A 27 -12.47 -18.96 1.37
CA GLU A 27 -13.16 -17.88 2.06
C GLU A 27 -12.15 -16.81 2.47
N VAL A 28 -12.37 -15.56 2.03
CA VAL A 28 -11.47 -14.45 2.28
C VAL A 28 -12.17 -13.38 3.08
N THR A 29 -11.59 -13.02 4.24
CA THR A 29 -12.07 -11.91 5.08
C THR A 29 -10.98 -10.86 5.22
N VAL A 30 -11.27 -9.63 4.85
CA VAL A 30 -10.42 -8.45 5.04
C VAL A 30 -10.85 -7.71 6.30
N PHE A 31 -9.92 -7.51 7.24
CA PHE A 31 -10.14 -6.73 8.45
C PHE A 31 -9.46 -5.36 8.32
N GLU A 32 -10.22 -4.29 8.45
CA GLU A 32 -9.72 -2.93 8.46
C GLU A 32 -10.06 -2.23 9.78
N ARG A 33 -9.07 -1.59 10.38
CA ARG A 33 -9.22 -0.88 11.65
C ARG A 33 -10.04 0.41 11.56
N GLN A 34 -10.06 1.03 10.40
CA GLN A 34 -10.81 2.26 10.13
C GLN A 34 -12.24 1.93 9.67
N ALA A 35 -13.12 2.93 9.70
CA ALA A 35 -14.47 2.81 9.14
C ALA A 35 -14.46 2.66 7.61
N ASP A 36 -13.41 3.16 6.95
CA ASP A 36 -13.29 3.14 5.50
C ASP A 36 -12.02 2.41 5.05
N VAL A 37 -12.11 1.74 3.91
CA VAL A 37 -11.01 1.05 3.25
C VAL A 37 -10.34 1.93 2.17
N LEU A 38 -9.14 1.55 1.73
CA LEU A 38 -8.40 2.17 0.63
C LEU A 38 -8.07 3.66 0.82
N LYS A 39 -8.11 4.17 2.04
CA LYS A 39 -7.91 5.61 2.33
C LYS A 39 -6.60 6.18 1.78
N LYS A 40 -5.50 5.42 1.87
CA LYS A 40 -4.21 5.86 1.32
C LYS A 40 -4.19 5.88 -0.21
N VAL A 41 -4.96 5.03 -0.87
CA VAL A 41 -5.14 5.07 -2.33
C VAL A 41 -5.79 6.38 -2.73
N LEU A 42 -6.89 6.75 -2.05
CA LEU A 42 -7.67 7.95 -2.36
C LEU A 42 -6.89 9.26 -2.24
N VAL A 43 -5.85 9.32 -1.40
CA VAL A 43 -5.04 10.53 -1.21
C VAL A 43 -3.69 10.49 -1.92
N SER A 44 -3.30 9.34 -2.47
CA SER A 44 -2.02 9.18 -3.15
C SER A 44 -1.98 9.95 -4.47
N GLY A 45 -0.78 10.41 -4.87
CA GLY A 45 -0.60 11.16 -6.10
C GLY A 45 -1.49 12.42 -6.18
N GLY A 46 -1.72 13.10 -5.05
CA GLY A 46 -2.59 14.27 -5.00
C GLY A 46 -4.07 13.95 -5.27
N GLY A 47 -4.54 12.78 -4.88
CA GLY A 47 -5.92 12.32 -5.11
C GLY A 47 -6.15 11.66 -6.47
N ARG A 48 -5.10 11.53 -7.29
CA ARG A 48 -5.14 10.90 -8.62
C ARG A 48 -4.75 9.41 -8.61
N CYS A 49 -4.11 8.93 -7.54
CA CYS A 49 -3.49 7.61 -7.40
C CYS A 49 -2.30 7.42 -8.36
N ASN A 50 -1.09 7.78 -7.94
CA ASN A 50 0.12 7.32 -8.62
C ASN A 50 0.22 5.80 -8.45
N LEU A 51 -0.26 5.05 -9.44
CA LEU A 51 -0.48 3.61 -9.34
C LEU A 51 0.83 2.83 -9.50
N THR A 52 1.63 3.20 -10.48
CA THR A 52 2.91 2.55 -10.79
C THR A 52 3.82 3.52 -11.55
N ASN A 53 4.93 3.01 -12.08
CA ASN A 53 5.87 3.78 -12.91
C ASN A 53 6.25 2.95 -14.14
N THR A 54 6.62 3.59 -15.25
CA THR A 54 7.07 2.86 -16.45
C THR A 54 8.44 2.23 -16.27
N PHE A 55 9.24 2.72 -15.32
CA PHE A 55 10.64 2.35 -15.10
C PHE A 55 11.51 2.54 -16.36
N GLU A 56 11.11 3.42 -17.25
CA GLU A 56 11.90 3.74 -18.42
C GLU A 56 13.24 4.34 -18.01
N GLY A 57 14.33 3.87 -18.64
CA GLY A 57 15.70 4.27 -18.28
C GLY A 57 16.25 3.65 -16.99
N VAL A 58 15.45 2.93 -16.20
CA VAL A 58 15.93 2.25 -14.98
C VAL A 58 16.59 0.92 -15.37
N THR A 59 17.91 0.88 -15.33
CA THR A 59 18.70 -0.32 -15.66
C THR A 59 19.03 -1.16 -14.43
N ASP A 60 19.05 -0.55 -13.24
CA ASP A 60 19.26 -1.24 -11.97
C ASP A 60 18.22 -0.79 -10.95
N LEU A 61 17.48 -1.73 -10.39
CA LEU A 61 16.48 -1.46 -9.36
C LEU A 61 17.06 -0.80 -8.09
N LYS A 62 18.35 -0.91 -7.84
CA LYS A 62 19.03 -0.22 -6.75
C LYS A 62 18.92 1.32 -6.85
N GLN A 63 18.80 1.85 -8.07
CA GLN A 63 18.64 3.29 -8.32
C GLN A 63 17.32 3.81 -7.73
N VAL A 64 16.27 2.98 -7.77
CA VAL A 64 14.92 3.33 -7.30
C VAL A 64 14.64 2.77 -5.91
N TYR A 65 15.14 1.57 -5.64
CA TYR A 65 15.00 0.89 -4.35
C TYR A 65 16.37 0.61 -3.73
N PRO A 66 17.00 1.60 -3.08
CA PRO A 66 18.32 1.42 -2.45
C PRO A 66 18.35 0.27 -1.45
N ARG A 67 17.21 0.04 -0.77
CA ARG A 67 16.97 -1.12 0.10
C ARG A 67 15.95 -2.05 -0.52
N GLY A 68 16.15 -3.35 -0.37
CA GLY A 68 15.20 -4.37 -0.87
C GLY A 68 15.29 -4.69 -2.35
N HIS A 69 16.13 -4.01 -3.16
CA HIS A 69 16.24 -4.24 -4.61
C HIS A 69 16.54 -5.69 -4.98
N LYS A 70 17.35 -6.41 -4.16
CA LYS A 70 17.66 -7.83 -4.40
C LYS A 70 16.41 -8.72 -4.32
N LEU A 71 15.55 -8.49 -3.33
CA LEU A 71 14.27 -9.18 -3.18
C LEU A 71 13.32 -8.79 -4.32
N LEU A 72 13.18 -7.50 -4.58
CA LEU A 72 12.29 -6.98 -5.63
C LEU A 72 12.67 -7.49 -7.02
N LYS A 73 13.95 -7.67 -7.31
CA LYS A 73 14.40 -8.24 -8.59
C LYS A 73 13.80 -9.63 -8.87
N GLY A 74 13.65 -10.45 -7.83
CA GLY A 74 12.99 -11.76 -7.94
C GLY A 74 11.47 -11.62 -8.10
N LEU A 75 10.84 -10.77 -7.31
CA LEU A 75 9.40 -10.55 -7.32
C LEU A 75 8.93 -9.91 -8.63
N PHE A 76 9.65 -8.93 -9.17
CA PHE A 76 9.31 -8.27 -10.43
C PHE A 76 9.37 -9.18 -11.66
N LYS A 77 10.04 -10.34 -11.57
CA LYS A 77 9.96 -11.36 -12.60
C LYS A 77 8.63 -12.11 -12.59
N GLN A 78 7.95 -12.15 -11.45
CA GLN A 78 6.66 -12.81 -11.29
C GLN A 78 5.50 -11.84 -11.50
N PHE A 79 5.60 -10.65 -10.92
CA PHE A 79 4.63 -9.58 -11.06
C PHE A 79 5.33 -8.23 -10.87
N GLY A 80 5.48 -7.47 -11.95
CA GLY A 80 6.16 -6.18 -11.96
C GLY A 80 5.23 -5.03 -12.32
N HIS A 81 5.84 -3.87 -12.58
CA HIS A 81 5.13 -2.65 -12.94
C HIS A 81 4.25 -2.80 -14.21
N ARG A 82 4.76 -3.52 -15.23
CA ARG A 82 4.00 -3.78 -16.47
C ARG A 82 2.82 -4.72 -16.26
N ASP A 83 2.95 -5.64 -15.31
CA ASP A 83 1.87 -6.57 -14.98
C ASP A 83 0.79 -5.84 -14.19
N ALA A 84 1.18 -4.94 -13.26
CA ALA A 84 0.23 -4.07 -12.57
C ALA A 84 -0.52 -3.17 -13.56
N TYR A 85 0.19 -2.57 -14.54
CA TYR A 85 -0.43 -1.77 -15.58
C TYR A 85 -1.51 -2.58 -16.32
N ARG A 86 -1.12 -3.73 -16.89
CA ARG A 86 -2.04 -4.61 -17.64
C ARG A 86 -3.20 -5.10 -16.79
N TRP A 87 -2.94 -5.40 -15.52
CA TRP A 87 -3.97 -5.90 -14.62
C TRP A 87 -5.10 -4.87 -14.42
N PHE A 88 -4.77 -3.62 -14.17
CA PHE A 88 -5.77 -2.58 -13.97
C PHE A 88 -6.50 -2.25 -15.29
N GLU A 89 -5.81 -2.19 -16.42
CA GLU A 89 -6.48 -1.99 -17.71
C GLU A 89 -7.45 -3.13 -18.05
N ALA A 90 -7.04 -4.37 -17.80
CA ALA A 90 -7.92 -5.54 -18.00
C ALA A 90 -9.16 -5.53 -17.09
N HIS A 91 -9.11 -4.80 -15.98
CA HIS A 91 -10.23 -4.65 -15.06
C HIS A 91 -10.95 -3.28 -15.19
N GLY A 92 -10.84 -2.66 -16.35
CA GLY A 92 -11.62 -1.46 -16.69
C GLY A 92 -11.11 -0.15 -16.10
N VAL A 93 -9.84 -0.07 -15.73
CA VAL A 93 -9.19 1.18 -15.31
C VAL A 93 -8.19 1.60 -16.37
N PRO A 94 -8.56 2.45 -17.35
CA PRO A 94 -7.62 2.99 -18.32
C PRO A 94 -6.53 3.79 -17.62
N LEU A 95 -5.28 3.61 -18.05
CA LEU A 95 -4.10 4.21 -17.45
C LEU A 95 -3.37 5.13 -18.43
N VAL A 96 -2.66 6.12 -17.90
CA VAL A 96 -1.80 7.03 -18.66
C VAL A 96 -0.46 7.20 -17.95
N ALA A 97 0.62 7.08 -18.70
CA ALA A 97 1.96 7.47 -18.24
C ALA A 97 2.16 8.96 -18.49
N GLN A 98 2.73 9.67 -17.51
CA GLN A 98 3.13 11.07 -17.62
C GLN A 98 4.62 11.17 -17.98
N ASP A 99 5.08 12.37 -18.32
CA ASP A 99 6.47 12.63 -18.73
C ASP A 99 7.51 12.29 -17.64
N ASP A 100 7.09 12.32 -16.38
CA ASP A 100 7.88 11.89 -15.21
C ASP A 100 7.89 10.36 -14.99
N HIS A 101 7.38 9.61 -15.95
CA HIS A 101 7.23 8.16 -15.92
C HIS A 101 6.23 7.62 -14.88
N CYS A 102 5.56 8.49 -14.12
CA CYS A 102 4.48 8.09 -13.22
C CYS A 102 3.24 7.68 -14.00
N VAL A 103 2.56 6.65 -13.50
CA VAL A 103 1.35 6.11 -14.15
C VAL A 103 0.15 6.37 -13.28
N PHE A 104 -0.86 6.99 -13.87
CA PHE A 104 -2.12 7.36 -13.22
C PHE A 104 -3.32 6.78 -13.97
N PRO A 105 -4.49 6.65 -13.31
CA PRO A 105 -5.74 6.47 -14.03
C PRO A 105 -5.96 7.61 -15.04
N ALA A 106 -6.42 7.28 -16.23
CA ALA A 106 -6.71 8.30 -17.27
C ALA A 106 -7.77 9.32 -16.78
N ALA A 107 -8.67 8.90 -15.90
CA ALA A 107 -9.64 9.78 -15.23
C ALA A 107 -9.01 10.79 -14.27
N GLN A 108 -7.71 10.71 -13.96
CA GLN A 108 -7.01 11.54 -13.00
C GLN A 108 -7.68 11.57 -11.61
N ASP A 109 -8.31 10.46 -11.22
CA ASP A 109 -9.08 10.30 -9.99
C ASP A 109 -8.81 8.95 -9.35
N ALA A 110 -8.32 8.96 -8.12
CA ALA A 110 -8.02 7.77 -7.34
C ALA A 110 -9.25 6.87 -7.10
N ARG A 111 -10.46 7.43 -7.22
CA ARG A 111 -11.71 6.67 -7.10
C ARG A 111 -11.86 5.61 -8.18
N ALA A 112 -11.26 5.79 -9.35
CA ALA A 112 -11.26 4.77 -10.40
C ALA A 112 -10.56 3.49 -9.93
N VAL A 113 -9.38 3.60 -9.31
CA VAL A 113 -8.63 2.45 -8.76
C VAL A 113 -9.32 1.86 -7.54
N ALA A 114 -9.74 2.71 -6.60
CA ALA A 114 -10.41 2.26 -5.39
C ALA A 114 -11.76 1.60 -5.69
N GLY A 115 -12.51 2.14 -6.64
CA GLY A 115 -13.78 1.59 -7.12
C GLY A 115 -13.60 0.21 -7.76
N CYS A 116 -12.64 0.08 -8.68
CA CYS A 116 -12.31 -1.19 -9.30
C CYS A 116 -12.04 -2.29 -8.25
N LEU A 117 -11.14 -2.04 -7.31
CA LEU A 117 -10.81 -3.01 -6.26
C LEU A 117 -11.99 -3.35 -5.35
N LYS A 118 -12.84 -2.37 -5.00
CA LYS A 118 -14.04 -2.60 -4.18
C LYS A 118 -15.08 -3.42 -4.93
N SER A 119 -15.35 -3.09 -6.19
CA SER A 119 -16.35 -3.81 -7.01
C SER A 119 -15.93 -5.26 -7.22
N LEU A 120 -14.69 -5.49 -7.62
CA LEU A 120 -14.16 -6.84 -7.79
C LEU A 120 -14.19 -7.66 -6.48
N ALA A 121 -13.85 -7.05 -5.35
CA ALA A 121 -13.92 -7.73 -4.05
C ALA A 121 -15.37 -8.14 -3.72
N ALA A 122 -16.33 -7.27 -3.97
CA ALA A 122 -17.75 -7.55 -3.74
C ALA A 122 -18.27 -8.64 -4.69
N GLU A 123 -17.99 -8.54 -5.98
CA GLU A 123 -18.38 -9.50 -7.02
C GLU A 123 -17.84 -10.90 -6.73
N LEU A 124 -16.60 -10.99 -6.24
CA LEU A 124 -15.94 -12.25 -5.91
C LEU A 124 -16.30 -12.79 -4.52
N GLY A 125 -17.17 -12.10 -3.77
CA GLY A 125 -17.63 -12.55 -2.47
C GLY A 125 -16.58 -12.42 -1.34
N VAL A 126 -15.69 -11.41 -1.42
CA VAL A 126 -14.79 -11.09 -0.33
C VAL A 126 -15.55 -10.44 0.81
N THR A 127 -15.43 -10.98 2.02
CA THR A 127 -15.99 -10.37 3.21
C THR A 127 -15.08 -9.23 3.69
N VAL A 128 -15.61 -8.01 3.84
CA VAL A 128 -14.86 -6.86 4.35
C VAL A 128 -15.46 -6.40 5.68
N LYS A 129 -14.64 -6.45 6.74
CA LYS A 129 -15.00 -6.01 8.09
C LYS A 129 -14.21 -4.75 8.44
N THR A 130 -14.87 -3.60 8.38
CA THR A 130 -14.33 -2.30 8.82
C THR A 130 -14.51 -2.11 10.33
N SER A 131 -13.80 -1.15 10.93
CA SER A 131 -13.76 -0.91 12.37
C SER A 131 -13.36 -2.17 13.18
N HIS A 132 -12.57 -3.05 12.55
CA HIS A 132 -12.06 -4.28 13.16
C HIS A 132 -10.54 -4.19 13.31
N ARG A 133 -10.10 -3.56 14.40
CA ARG A 133 -8.67 -3.46 14.71
C ARG A 133 -8.18 -4.75 15.34
N VAL A 134 -7.38 -5.49 14.59
CA VAL A 134 -6.71 -6.68 15.11
C VAL A 134 -5.72 -6.29 16.20
N GLU A 135 -5.82 -6.95 17.35
CA GLU A 135 -4.99 -6.72 18.54
C GLU A 135 -3.92 -7.82 18.68
N THR A 136 -4.33 -9.08 18.54
CA THR A 136 -3.38 -10.19 18.58
C THR A 136 -3.55 -11.13 17.41
N LEU A 137 -2.44 -11.80 17.09
CA LEU A 137 -2.37 -12.89 16.14
C LEU A 137 -1.52 -13.99 16.76
N THR A 138 -2.12 -15.15 17.01
CA THR A 138 -1.48 -16.24 17.75
C THR A 138 -1.63 -17.56 17.01
N PRO A 139 -0.56 -18.32 16.76
CA PRO A 139 -0.67 -19.68 16.25
C PRO A 139 -1.47 -20.58 17.21
N CYS A 140 -2.43 -21.33 16.69
CA CYS A 140 -3.30 -22.20 17.47
C CYS A 140 -3.70 -23.45 16.67
N GLY A 141 -3.20 -24.62 17.03
CA GLY A 141 -3.62 -25.89 16.43
C GLY A 141 -3.47 -25.98 14.90
N GLY A 142 -2.41 -25.42 14.32
CA GLY A 142 -2.18 -25.36 12.87
C GLY A 142 -2.95 -24.26 12.13
N LYS A 143 -3.73 -23.50 12.87
CA LYS A 143 -4.43 -22.29 12.45
C LYS A 143 -3.87 -21.04 13.14
N TYR A 144 -4.51 -19.91 12.94
CA TYR A 144 -4.19 -18.65 13.58
C TYR A 144 -5.43 -18.08 14.26
N GLU A 145 -5.33 -17.81 15.56
CA GLU A 145 -6.35 -17.08 16.31
C GLU A 145 -6.10 -15.57 16.17
N ILE A 146 -7.14 -14.84 15.83
CA ILE A 146 -7.15 -13.38 15.77
C ILE A 146 -8.08 -12.86 16.85
N THR A 147 -7.63 -11.88 17.64
CA THR A 147 -8.47 -11.10 18.55
C THR A 147 -8.49 -9.64 18.12
N PHE A 148 -9.48 -8.90 18.59
CA PHE A 148 -9.69 -7.51 18.22
C PHE A 148 -9.60 -6.61 19.45
N GLN A 149 -9.28 -5.32 19.22
CA GLN A 149 -9.24 -4.32 20.29
C GLN A 149 -10.61 -4.17 20.97
N ASP A 150 -11.70 -4.23 20.21
CA ASP A 150 -13.04 -4.37 20.78
C ASP A 150 -13.30 -5.85 21.09
N VAL A 151 -13.23 -6.19 22.37
CA VAL A 151 -13.43 -7.58 22.86
C VAL A 151 -14.79 -8.17 22.50
N ARG A 152 -15.80 -7.33 22.19
CA ARG A 152 -17.11 -7.79 21.75
C ARG A 152 -17.09 -8.43 20.36
N GLN A 153 -16.06 -8.18 19.58
CA GLN A 153 -15.86 -8.80 18.26
C GLN A 153 -15.37 -10.25 18.35
N GLY A 154 -15.05 -10.72 19.57
CA GLY A 154 -14.72 -12.09 19.87
C GLY A 154 -13.35 -12.52 19.38
N ARG A 155 -13.21 -13.83 19.16
CA ARG A 155 -12.02 -14.48 18.63
C ARG A 155 -12.39 -15.24 17.37
N LEU A 156 -11.54 -15.20 16.35
CA LEU A 156 -11.76 -15.87 15.10
C LEU A 156 -10.53 -16.72 14.74
N LEU A 157 -10.76 -17.88 14.14
CA LEU A 157 -9.72 -18.80 13.71
C LEU A 157 -9.65 -18.85 12.18
N PHE A 158 -8.45 -18.74 11.63
CA PHE A 158 -8.20 -18.80 10.19
C PHE A 158 -7.10 -19.82 9.86
N ASP A 159 -7.21 -20.45 8.71
CA ASP A 159 -6.20 -21.37 8.22
C ASP A 159 -4.90 -20.65 7.82
N ARG A 160 -5.03 -19.43 7.29
CA ARG A 160 -3.90 -18.59 6.86
C ARG A 160 -4.20 -17.12 7.17
N VAL A 161 -3.13 -16.34 7.37
CA VAL A 161 -3.23 -14.91 7.61
C VAL A 161 -2.22 -14.18 6.75
N ALA A 162 -2.69 -13.14 6.06
CA ALA A 162 -1.83 -12.19 5.35
C ALA A 162 -1.85 -10.83 6.06
N ILE A 163 -0.68 -10.23 6.24
CA ILE A 163 -0.51 -8.96 6.92
C ILE A 163 -0.21 -7.89 5.88
N THR A 164 -1.15 -6.97 5.68
CA THR A 164 -1.11 -5.91 4.66
C THR A 164 -1.38 -4.52 5.26
N THR A 165 -0.95 -4.32 6.50
CA THR A 165 -1.23 -3.11 7.31
C THR A 165 -0.51 -1.85 6.83
N GLY A 166 0.38 -1.99 5.83
CA GLY A 166 1.21 -0.89 5.33
C GLY A 166 2.29 -0.47 6.32
N GLY A 167 2.85 0.72 6.13
CA GLY A 167 3.88 1.24 7.00
C GLY A 167 3.36 1.63 8.38
N SER A 168 4.22 1.50 9.39
CA SER A 168 3.96 1.92 10.78
C SER A 168 5.12 2.80 11.26
N PRO A 169 5.02 4.13 11.10
CA PRO A 169 6.11 5.03 11.49
C PRO A 169 6.51 4.94 12.97
N ARG A 170 5.59 4.52 13.84
CA ARG A 170 5.83 4.35 15.27
C ARG A 170 6.12 2.90 15.68
N GLY A 171 6.19 1.97 14.73
CA GLY A 171 6.45 0.55 15.00
C GLY A 171 5.28 -0.24 15.63
N GLU A 172 4.24 0.42 16.13
CA GLU A 172 3.13 -0.21 16.87
C GLU A 172 2.43 -1.34 16.10
N SER A 173 2.32 -1.21 14.77
CA SER A 173 1.68 -2.23 13.92
C SER A 173 2.53 -3.47 13.69
N PHE A 174 3.71 -3.56 14.27
CA PHE A 174 4.62 -4.71 14.09
C PHE A 174 4.74 -5.59 15.32
N ALA A 175 4.15 -5.19 16.47
CA ALA A 175 4.26 -5.92 17.73
C ALA A 175 3.83 -7.40 17.64
N TYR A 176 2.80 -7.72 16.85
CA TYR A 176 2.39 -9.11 16.65
C TYR A 176 3.36 -9.88 15.74
N LEU A 177 4.07 -9.22 14.82
CA LEU A 177 5.13 -9.86 14.03
C LEU A 177 6.31 -10.26 14.91
N GLU A 178 6.71 -9.42 15.85
CA GLU A 178 7.75 -9.73 16.83
C GLU A 178 7.35 -10.94 17.69
N ARG A 179 6.09 -10.98 18.13
CA ARG A 179 5.55 -12.14 18.88
C ARG A 179 5.54 -13.44 18.07
N LEU A 180 5.46 -13.34 16.75
CA LEU A 180 5.58 -14.47 15.83
C LEU A 180 7.05 -14.86 15.52
N GLY A 181 8.02 -14.19 16.14
CA GLY A 181 9.45 -14.46 15.98
C GLY A 181 10.14 -13.70 14.86
N HIS A 182 9.47 -12.72 14.22
CA HIS A 182 10.11 -11.88 13.23
C HIS A 182 10.98 -10.80 13.88
N ARG A 183 12.16 -10.61 13.34
CA ARG A 183 12.99 -9.46 13.69
C ARG A 183 12.50 -8.22 12.94
N ILE A 184 12.19 -7.17 13.68
CA ILE A 184 11.77 -5.89 13.11
C ILE A 184 12.94 -4.91 13.12
N GLU A 185 13.33 -4.44 11.95
CA GLU A 185 14.26 -3.32 11.82
C GLU A 185 13.50 -2.00 12.03
N THR A 186 14.05 -1.11 12.82
CA THR A 186 13.43 0.18 13.12
C THR A 186 13.16 0.96 11.83
N PRO A 187 11.92 1.33 11.54
CA PRO A 187 11.60 2.14 10.37
C PRO A 187 12.28 3.50 10.43
N VAL A 188 12.83 3.93 9.29
CA VAL A 188 13.37 5.28 9.13
C VAL A 188 12.55 6.05 8.10
N PRO A 189 12.31 7.36 8.29
CA PRO A 189 11.60 8.16 7.30
C PRO A 189 12.34 8.16 5.95
N SER A 190 11.61 7.89 4.87
CA SER A 190 12.13 7.97 3.50
C SER A 190 11.49 9.09 2.69
N LEU A 191 10.27 9.46 3.04
CA LEU A 191 9.53 10.60 2.50
C LEU A 191 8.82 11.30 3.66
N PHE A 192 9.00 12.60 3.78
CA PHE A 192 8.42 13.40 4.87
C PHE A 192 8.19 14.84 4.40
N THR A 193 7.32 15.54 5.11
CA THR A 193 7.06 16.97 4.92
C THR A 193 7.78 17.78 5.98
N PHE A 194 8.13 19.01 5.66
CA PHE A 194 8.68 19.96 6.62
C PHE A 194 7.56 20.74 7.29
N ASN A 195 7.67 20.90 8.61
CA ASN A 195 6.87 21.87 9.35
C ASN A 195 7.58 23.23 9.30
N ILE A 196 7.06 24.15 8.49
CA ILE A 196 7.67 25.46 8.31
C ILE A 196 6.88 26.50 9.10
N ALA A 197 7.58 27.25 9.97
CA ALA A 197 6.96 28.28 10.80
C ALA A 197 6.65 29.58 10.02
N SER A 198 7.39 29.86 8.94
CA SER A 198 7.24 31.09 8.15
C SER A 198 5.84 31.21 7.53
N PRO A 199 5.07 32.27 7.82
CA PRO A 199 3.77 32.52 7.22
C PRO A 199 3.82 32.66 5.68
N ALA A 200 4.89 33.26 5.15
CA ALA A 200 5.09 33.46 3.72
C ALA A 200 5.18 32.12 2.97
N LEU A 201 5.93 31.15 3.52
CA LEU A 201 6.06 29.83 2.93
C LEU A 201 4.79 28.98 3.12
N ARG A 202 4.04 29.18 4.20
CA ARG A 202 2.73 28.54 4.38
C ARG A 202 1.71 28.99 3.34
N GLY A 203 1.79 30.24 2.89
CA GLY A 203 0.94 30.78 1.82
C GLY A 203 1.15 30.11 0.46
N LEU A 204 2.29 29.43 0.29
CA LEU A 204 2.62 28.68 -0.94
C LEU A 204 2.20 27.21 -0.90
N MET A 205 1.52 26.78 0.17
CA MET A 205 1.06 25.39 0.28
C MET A 205 0.17 25.00 -0.90
N GLY A 206 0.56 23.91 -1.58
CA GLY A 206 -0.13 23.45 -2.80
C GLY A 206 0.36 24.08 -4.10
N THR A 207 1.30 25.05 -4.04
CA THR A 207 1.98 25.57 -5.23
C THR A 207 3.10 24.62 -5.60
N VAL A 208 3.14 24.19 -6.85
CA VAL A 208 4.24 23.37 -7.40
C VAL A 208 5.16 24.25 -8.21
N VAL A 209 6.46 24.15 -7.94
CA VAL A 209 7.54 24.81 -8.72
C VAL A 209 8.39 23.71 -9.33
N ASP A 210 8.49 23.70 -10.67
CA ASP A 210 9.29 22.74 -11.43
C ASP A 210 10.00 23.44 -12.61
N PRO A 211 11.33 23.34 -12.75
CA PRO A 211 12.25 22.67 -11.81
C PRO A 211 12.59 23.55 -10.58
N ALA A 212 12.70 22.93 -9.44
CA ALA A 212 13.27 23.51 -8.25
C ALA A 212 14.59 22.81 -7.90
N LEU A 213 15.61 23.57 -7.51
CA LEU A 213 16.88 23.02 -7.01
C LEU A 213 16.91 23.07 -5.49
N VAL A 214 16.89 21.92 -4.85
CA VAL A 214 16.95 21.79 -3.39
C VAL A 214 18.33 21.32 -2.97
N GLY A 215 18.91 21.98 -1.96
CA GLY A 215 20.21 21.62 -1.41
C GLY A 215 20.22 21.67 0.11
N ILE A 216 21.05 20.85 0.72
CA ILE A 216 21.30 20.89 2.17
C ILE A 216 22.56 21.71 2.42
N PRO A 217 22.46 22.86 3.14
CA PRO A 217 23.62 23.71 3.45
C PRO A 217 24.72 22.91 4.15
N GLY A 218 25.98 23.20 3.81
CA GLY A 218 27.15 22.49 4.38
C GLY A 218 27.38 21.09 3.83
N THR A 219 26.57 20.61 2.89
CA THR A 219 26.74 19.31 2.24
C THR A 219 26.82 19.43 0.71
N LYS A 220 27.24 18.35 0.05
CA LYS A 220 27.20 18.25 -1.42
C LYS A 220 25.85 17.76 -1.98
N PHE A 221 24.87 17.48 -1.12
CA PHE A 221 23.58 16.99 -1.56
C PHE A 221 22.78 18.10 -2.24
N ARG A 222 22.42 17.83 -3.47
CA ARG A 222 21.55 18.67 -4.32
C ARG A 222 20.63 17.76 -5.12
N HIS A 223 19.40 18.20 -5.29
CA HIS A 223 18.42 17.51 -6.14
C HIS A 223 17.60 18.54 -6.90
N SER A 224 17.34 18.27 -8.17
CA SER A 224 16.44 19.07 -9.01
C SER A 224 15.18 18.27 -9.29
N GLY A 225 14.01 18.94 -9.22
CA GLY A 225 12.71 18.32 -9.45
C GLY A 225 11.59 19.24 -9.02
N ALA A 226 10.37 18.73 -9.03
CA ALA A 226 9.20 19.44 -8.52
C ALA A 226 9.26 19.60 -6.99
N LEU A 227 8.94 20.79 -6.51
CA LEU A 227 8.82 21.14 -5.09
C LEU A 227 7.41 21.57 -4.78
#